data_edcf7a871e280e56fcd7549c4a81f11d
#
_entry.id   edcf7a871e280e56fcd7549c4a81f11d
#
_cell.length_a   1.000
_cell.length_b   1.000
_cell.length_c   1.000
_cell.angle_alpha   90.00
_cell.angle_beta   90.00
_cell.angle_gamma   90.00
#
_symmetry.space_group_name_H-M   'P 1'
#
loop_
_entity.id
_entity.type
_entity.pdbx_description
1 polymer ?
#
loop_
_entity_poly.entity_id
_entity_poly.type
_entity_poly.pdbx_seq_one_letter_code
_entity_poly.pdbx_strand_id
1 'polypeptide(L)'
;FQPGAGYELKQHQFKWAKQQGLAGITWSFDPLVRRNCVFNFDKLGATAFEYLPNFYGTMTDEINAGDDSDRLFVYWDLAQGRADGNVSPDAISVEIPEDVEALRRTDLAAAKAWRVKTRETLEPLMAKGWTIKAMQDRTHLLVEPPK
;
A
#
# COMPACT_ATOMS: atom_id res chain seq x y z
N PHE A 1 -18.14 -4.95 3.88
CA PHE A 1 -17.48 -4.55 2.64
C PHE A 1 -17.84 -5.52 1.51
N GLN A 2 -18.41 -5.02 0.43
CA GLN A 2 -18.70 -5.82 -0.75
C GLN A 2 -17.54 -5.71 -1.75
N PRO A 3 -16.96 -6.86 -2.18
CA PRO A 3 -15.94 -6.82 -3.23
C PRO A 3 -16.53 -6.16 -4.49
N GLY A 4 -15.89 -5.13 -4.97
CA GLY A 4 -16.36 -4.36 -6.12
C GLY A 4 -16.96 -3.01 -5.79
N ALA A 5 -17.60 -2.86 -4.61
CA ALA A 5 -18.14 -1.56 -4.21
C ALA A 5 -17.04 -0.51 -4.04
N GLY A 6 -15.92 -0.90 -3.41
CA GLY A 6 -14.76 -0.02 -3.27
C GLY A 6 -14.14 0.32 -4.62
N TYR A 7 -14.08 -0.65 -5.53
CA TYR A 7 -13.56 -0.44 -6.89
C TYR A 7 -14.44 0.54 -7.67
N GLU A 8 -15.76 0.35 -7.63
CA GLU A 8 -16.71 1.23 -8.30
C GLU A 8 -16.62 2.66 -7.77
N LEU A 9 -16.50 2.81 -6.44
CA LEU A 9 -16.36 4.11 -5.80
C LEU A 9 -15.08 4.81 -6.28
N LYS A 10 -13.97 4.10 -6.37
CA LYS A 10 -12.70 4.64 -6.86
C LYS A 10 -12.79 5.00 -8.34
N GLN A 11 -13.45 4.19 -9.16
CA GLN A 11 -13.65 4.52 -10.58
C GLN A 11 -14.50 5.77 -10.74
N HIS A 12 -15.54 5.93 -9.91
CA HIS A 12 -16.36 7.14 -9.90
C HIS A 12 -15.54 8.36 -9.50
N GLN A 13 -14.73 8.23 -8.46
CA GLN A 13 -13.81 9.29 -7.99
C GLN A 13 -12.82 9.66 -9.10
N PHE A 14 -12.28 8.69 -9.81
CA PHE A 14 -11.37 8.90 -10.93
C PHE A 14 -12.03 9.76 -12.01
N LYS A 15 -13.25 9.39 -12.42
CA LYS A 15 -13.99 10.13 -13.45
C LYS A 15 -14.28 11.56 -13.00
N TRP A 16 -14.72 11.73 -11.75
CA TRP A 16 -15.03 13.04 -11.22
C TRP A 16 -13.78 13.93 -11.20
N ALA A 17 -12.67 13.43 -10.67
CA ALA A 17 -11.43 14.18 -10.58
C ALA A 17 -10.89 14.56 -11.95
N LYS A 18 -11.00 13.65 -12.92
CA LYS A 18 -10.59 13.91 -14.29
C LYS A 18 -11.43 15.03 -14.92
N GLN A 19 -12.74 15.02 -14.66
CA GLN A 19 -13.65 16.08 -15.13
C GLN A 19 -13.30 17.44 -14.52
N GLN A 20 -12.77 17.46 -13.29
CA GLN A 20 -12.34 18.68 -12.61
C GLN A 20 -10.96 19.16 -13.07
N GLY A 21 -10.29 18.44 -13.97
CA GLY A 21 -8.96 18.81 -14.47
C GLY A 21 -7.84 18.55 -13.48
N LEU A 22 -8.05 17.68 -12.50
CA LEU A 22 -7.01 17.31 -11.52
C LEU A 22 -6.01 16.37 -12.18
N ALA A 23 -4.74 16.46 -11.72
CA ALA A 23 -3.65 15.64 -12.29
C ALA A 23 -3.63 14.22 -11.72
N GLY A 24 -4.02 14.06 -10.46
CA GLY A 24 -3.99 12.75 -9.81
C GLY A 24 -4.70 12.74 -8.48
N ILE A 25 -4.79 11.55 -7.90
CA ILE A 25 -5.40 11.31 -6.59
C ILE A 25 -4.38 10.61 -5.71
N THR A 26 -4.23 11.07 -4.46
CA THR A 26 -3.36 10.41 -3.48
C THR A 26 -4.18 9.95 -2.29
N TRP A 27 -3.78 8.82 -1.71
CA TRP A 27 -4.34 8.33 -0.45
C TRP A 27 -3.32 7.42 0.21
N SER A 28 -3.64 6.92 1.40
CA SER A 28 -2.73 6.04 2.13
C SER A 28 -3.46 4.81 2.66
N PHE A 29 -2.70 3.75 2.91
CA PHE A 29 -3.24 2.52 3.49
C PHE A 29 -2.13 1.76 4.21
N ASP A 30 -2.52 0.79 5.05
CA ASP A 30 -1.59 -0.03 5.82
C ASP A 30 -0.96 -1.11 4.91
N PRO A 31 0.39 -1.09 4.75
CA PRO A 31 1.06 -2.03 3.86
C PRO A 31 0.98 -3.50 4.31
N LEU A 32 0.63 -3.78 5.55
CA LEU A 32 0.50 -5.15 6.04
C LEU A 32 -0.88 -5.75 5.80
N VAL A 33 -1.88 -4.94 5.45
CA VAL A 33 -3.22 -5.44 5.14
C VAL A 33 -3.24 -5.90 3.69
N ARG A 34 -3.08 -7.22 3.50
CA ARG A 34 -2.90 -7.82 2.16
C ARG A 34 -4.03 -7.47 1.19
N ARG A 35 -5.30 -7.51 1.65
CA ARG A 35 -6.42 -7.18 0.77
C ARG A 35 -6.34 -5.74 0.24
N ASN A 36 -5.81 -4.81 1.04
CA ASN A 36 -5.62 -3.42 0.61
C ASN A 36 -4.51 -3.31 -0.43
N CYS A 37 -3.44 -4.09 -0.26
CA CYS A 37 -2.36 -4.12 -1.25
C CYS A 37 -2.86 -4.68 -2.57
N VAL A 38 -3.61 -5.78 -2.55
CA VAL A 38 -4.19 -6.37 -3.75
C VAL A 38 -5.14 -5.37 -4.43
N PHE A 39 -5.99 -4.71 -3.65
CA PHE A 39 -6.92 -3.72 -4.18
C PHE A 39 -6.18 -2.56 -4.85
N ASN A 40 -5.21 -1.97 -4.16
CA ASN A 40 -4.53 -0.77 -4.66
C ASN A 40 -3.59 -1.06 -5.82
N PHE A 41 -2.86 -2.16 -5.78
CA PHE A 41 -1.87 -2.48 -6.82
C PHE A 41 -2.45 -3.33 -7.96
N ASP A 42 -3.11 -4.44 -7.63
CA ASP A 42 -3.61 -5.34 -8.67
C ASP A 42 -4.89 -4.86 -9.32
N LYS A 43 -5.82 -4.29 -8.54
CA LYS A 43 -7.12 -3.85 -9.09
C LYS A 43 -7.07 -2.43 -9.62
N LEU A 44 -6.57 -1.48 -8.85
CA LEU A 44 -6.55 -0.06 -9.24
C LEU A 44 -5.34 0.30 -10.08
N GLY A 45 -4.19 -0.36 -9.87
CA GLY A 45 -2.96 -0.01 -10.56
C GLY A 45 -2.35 1.29 -10.08
N ALA A 46 -2.49 1.59 -8.79
CA ALA A 46 -1.85 2.75 -8.17
C ALA A 46 -0.36 2.50 -7.92
N THR A 47 0.41 3.57 -7.72
CA THR A 47 1.84 3.49 -7.43
C THR A 47 2.10 4.04 -6.03
N ALA A 48 2.75 3.23 -5.17
CA ALA A 48 3.19 3.69 -3.86
C ALA A 48 4.57 4.34 -3.98
N PHE A 49 4.72 5.50 -3.37
CA PHE A 49 5.95 6.30 -3.51
C PHE A 49 6.56 6.73 -2.17
N GLU A 50 5.88 6.52 -1.05
CA GLU A 50 6.39 6.95 0.25
C GLU A 50 5.90 6.01 1.36
N TYR A 51 6.80 5.72 2.31
CA TYR A 51 6.50 4.95 3.52
C TYR A 51 6.50 5.90 4.71
N LEU A 52 5.39 5.95 5.44
CA LEU A 52 5.24 6.84 6.60
C LEU A 52 5.07 5.98 7.87
N PRO A 53 6.12 5.87 8.70
CA PRO A 53 6.03 5.08 9.92
C PRO A 53 5.16 5.79 10.95
N ASN A 54 4.32 5.00 11.63
CA ASN A 54 3.45 5.45 12.72
C ASN A 54 2.72 6.77 12.42
N PHE A 55 2.07 6.82 11.26
CA PHE A 55 1.49 8.04 10.67
C PHE A 55 0.56 8.79 11.62
N TYR A 56 -0.30 8.05 12.34
CA TYR A 56 -1.27 8.67 13.25
C TYR A 56 -0.72 8.86 14.66
N GLY A 57 0.49 8.37 14.96
CA GLY A 57 1.10 8.50 16.28
C GLY A 57 0.42 7.62 17.33
N THR A 58 0.66 7.91 18.60
CA THR A 58 0.18 7.09 19.72
C THR A 58 -1.32 7.19 19.95
N MET A 59 -1.98 8.21 19.38
CA MET A 59 -3.42 8.43 19.57
C MET A 59 -4.30 7.34 18.96
N THR A 60 -3.73 6.47 18.12
CA THR A 60 -4.48 5.43 17.43
C THR A 60 -4.12 4.01 17.88
N ASP A 61 -3.39 3.87 19.00
CA ASP A 61 -2.97 2.56 19.50
C ASP A 61 -4.17 1.62 19.72
N GLU A 62 -5.29 2.14 20.22
CA GLU A 62 -6.50 1.36 20.41
C GLU A 62 -7.09 0.87 19.08
N ILE A 63 -7.07 1.72 18.06
CA ILE A 63 -7.59 1.39 16.73
C ILE A 63 -6.74 0.30 16.08
N ASN A 64 -5.42 0.38 16.23
CA ASN A 64 -4.49 -0.58 15.67
C ASN A 64 -4.15 -1.74 16.61
N ALA A 65 -4.85 -1.85 17.75
CA ALA A 65 -4.65 -2.91 18.74
C ALA A 65 -3.19 -3.01 19.21
N GLY A 66 -2.53 -1.86 19.39
CA GLY A 66 -1.14 -1.79 19.88
C GLY A 66 -0.08 -1.90 18.79
N ASP A 67 -0.47 -2.06 17.53
CA ASP A 67 0.46 -2.03 16.40
C ASP A 67 0.60 -0.58 15.90
N ASP A 68 1.77 -0.25 15.34
CA ASP A 68 2.01 1.08 14.77
C ASP A 68 1.15 1.32 13.53
N SER A 69 0.81 2.59 13.30
CA SER A 69 -0.03 3.00 12.16
C SER A 69 0.82 3.36 10.93
N ASP A 70 1.69 2.45 10.50
CA ASP A 70 2.49 2.66 9.29
C ASP A 70 1.58 2.71 8.06
N ARG A 71 1.87 3.62 7.15
CA ARG A 71 1.07 3.84 5.94
C ARG A 71 1.96 3.90 4.71
N LEU A 72 1.45 3.37 3.60
CA LEU A 72 2.00 3.62 2.27
C LEU A 72 1.18 4.72 1.62
N PHE A 73 1.83 5.76 1.11
CA PHE A 73 1.16 6.73 0.24
C PHE A 73 1.20 6.24 -1.19
N VAL A 74 0.05 6.28 -1.86
CA VAL A 74 -0.09 5.91 -3.25
C VAL A 74 -0.59 7.09 -4.07
N TYR A 75 -0.25 7.06 -5.36
CA TYR A 75 -0.66 8.05 -6.35
C TYR A 75 -1.33 7.34 -7.53
N TRP A 76 -2.45 7.89 -7.96
CA TRP A 76 -3.16 7.41 -9.13
C TRP A 76 -3.17 8.53 -10.17
N ASP A 77 -2.41 8.33 -11.25
CA ASP A 77 -2.28 9.33 -12.32
C ASP A 77 -3.56 9.33 -13.15
N LEU A 78 -4.24 10.49 -13.21
CA LEU A 78 -5.50 10.61 -13.94
C LEU A 78 -5.32 10.62 -15.46
N ALA A 79 -4.14 10.98 -15.94
CA ALA A 79 -3.83 10.95 -17.37
C ALA A 79 -3.56 9.52 -17.87
N GLN A 80 -2.81 8.73 -17.08
CA GLN A 80 -2.49 7.34 -17.39
C GLN A 80 -3.54 6.36 -16.88
N GLY A 81 -4.16 6.67 -15.76
CA GLY A 81 -5.01 5.74 -15.03
C GLY A 81 -4.17 4.67 -14.36
N ARG A 82 -4.24 3.44 -14.90
CA ARG A 82 -3.51 2.30 -14.34
C ARG A 82 -2.01 2.41 -14.60
N ALA A 83 -1.19 2.08 -13.60
CA ALA A 83 0.27 2.04 -13.77
C ALA A 83 0.67 0.95 -14.78
N ASP A 84 1.82 1.17 -15.43
CA ASP A 84 2.41 0.20 -16.35
C ASP A 84 2.67 -1.12 -15.61
N GLY A 85 2.23 -2.24 -16.20
CA GLY A 85 2.41 -3.57 -15.62
C GLY A 85 3.82 -4.15 -15.71
N ASN A 86 4.74 -3.45 -16.37
CA ASN A 86 6.12 -3.92 -16.50
C ASN A 86 6.93 -3.66 -15.23
N VAL A 87 7.40 -4.72 -14.61
CA VAL A 87 8.19 -4.64 -13.38
C VAL A 87 9.67 -4.77 -13.73
N SER A 88 10.51 -3.93 -13.09
CA SER A 88 11.96 -3.97 -13.28
C SER A 88 12.52 -5.37 -12.90
N PRO A 89 13.49 -5.89 -13.66
CA PRO A 89 14.17 -7.14 -13.27
C PRO A 89 14.96 -6.99 -11.97
N ASP A 90 15.24 -5.76 -11.55
CA ASP A 90 15.94 -5.48 -10.30
C ASP A 90 15.00 -5.29 -9.10
N ALA A 91 13.71 -5.54 -9.29
CA ALA A 91 12.72 -5.41 -8.21
C ALA A 91 13.02 -6.41 -7.09
N ILE A 92 12.81 -5.95 -5.85
CA ILE A 92 12.95 -6.77 -4.65
C ILE A 92 11.55 -7.20 -4.21
N SER A 93 11.35 -8.49 -3.92
CA SER A 93 10.08 -8.97 -3.40
C SER A 93 10.09 -8.93 -1.88
N VAL A 94 9.04 -8.39 -1.28
CA VAL A 94 8.90 -8.23 0.16
C VAL A 94 7.60 -8.92 0.60
N GLU A 95 7.74 -10.01 1.35
CA GLU A 95 6.59 -10.75 1.83
C GLU A 95 5.78 -9.96 2.85
N ILE A 96 4.44 -10.06 2.76
CA ILE A 96 3.52 -9.48 3.74
C ILE A 96 2.66 -10.60 4.34
N PRO A 97 2.15 -10.42 5.58
CA PRO A 97 1.37 -11.48 6.23
C PRO A 97 0.05 -11.71 5.51
N GLU A 98 -0.49 -12.91 5.67
CA GLU A 98 -1.79 -13.26 5.09
C GLU A 98 -2.92 -12.46 5.73
N ASP A 99 -2.91 -12.33 7.06
CA ASP A 99 -3.97 -11.65 7.81
C ASP A 99 -3.38 -11.02 9.07
N VAL A 100 -2.86 -9.80 8.93
CA VAL A 100 -2.25 -9.08 10.06
C VAL A 100 -3.29 -8.72 11.12
N GLU A 101 -4.54 -8.52 10.72
CA GLU A 101 -5.61 -8.18 11.67
C GLU A 101 -5.91 -9.35 12.61
N ALA A 102 -5.89 -10.58 12.09
CA ALA A 102 -6.01 -11.77 12.93
C ALA A 102 -4.80 -11.92 13.84
N LEU A 103 -3.59 -11.66 13.36
CA LEU A 103 -2.38 -11.70 14.17
C LEU A 103 -2.43 -10.70 15.33
N ARG A 104 -2.96 -9.49 15.08
CA ARG A 104 -3.12 -8.49 16.14
C ARG A 104 -3.96 -9.02 17.32
N ARG A 105 -4.95 -9.85 17.02
CA ARG A 105 -5.85 -10.41 18.03
C ARG A 105 -5.29 -11.68 18.70
N THR A 106 -4.54 -12.49 17.96
CA THR A 106 -4.11 -13.81 18.42
C THR A 106 -2.64 -13.87 18.80
N ASP A 107 -1.79 -13.05 18.18
CA ASP A 107 -0.35 -13.02 18.40
C ASP A 107 0.20 -11.65 18.07
N LEU A 108 0.01 -10.70 18.98
CA LEU A 108 0.44 -9.31 18.76
C LEU A 108 1.95 -9.20 18.53
N ALA A 109 2.74 -10.06 19.20
CA ALA A 109 4.19 -10.06 19.02
C ALA A 109 4.57 -10.38 17.57
N ALA A 110 3.88 -11.36 16.95
CA ALA A 110 4.09 -11.69 15.55
C ALA A 110 3.68 -10.53 14.62
N ALA A 111 2.56 -9.87 14.92
CA ALA A 111 2.11 -8.71 14.15
C ALA A 111 3.13 -7.58 14.21
N LYS A 112 3.67 -7.30 15.38
CA LYS A 112 4.72 -6.28 15.56
C LYS A 112 6.01 -6.64 14.85
N ALA A 113 6.39 -7.92 14.85
CA ALA A 113 7.57 -8.40 14.14
C ALA A 113 7.43 -8.17 12.62
N TRP A 114 6.26 -8.47 12.05
CA TRP A 114 5.96 -8.16 10.66
C TRP A 114 6.08 -6.66 10.37
N ARG A 115 5.56 -5.83 11.28
CA ARG A 115 5.62 -4.37 11.15
C ARG A 115 7.04 -3.86 11.08
N VAL A 116 7.88 -4.29 12.04
CA VAL A 116 9.28 -3.86 12.11
C VAL A 116 10.05 -4.32 10.87
N LYS A 117 9.89 -5.58 10.48
CA LYS A 117 10.57 -6.14 9.30
C LYS A 117 10.20 -5.37 8.03
N THR A 118 8.92 -5.10 7.84
CA THR A 118 8.42 -4.39 6.65
C THR A 118 8.91 -2.96 6.64
N ARG A 119 8.85 -2.27 7.78
CA ARG A 119 9.36 -0.90 7.91
C ARG A 119 10.84 -0.81 7.59
N GLU A 120 11.64 -1.68 8.21
CA GLU A 120 13.10 -1.67 8.04
C GLU A 120 13.51 -1.96 6.60
N THR A 121 12.69 -2.68 5.86
CA THR A 121 12.94 -2.99 4.45
C THR A 121 12.46 -1.87 3.53
N LEU A 122 11.22 -1.40 3.70
CA LEU A 122 10.60 -0.46 2.77
C LEU A 122 10.99 0.99 2.99
N GLU A 123 11.07 1.44 4.24
CA GLU A 123 11.33 2.84 4.52
C GLU A 123 12.62 3.36 3.89
N PRO A 124 13.79 2.69 4.10
CA PRO A 124 15.03 3.18 3.50
C PRO A 124 15.05 3.11 1.98
N LEU A 125 14.44 2.08 1.39
CA LEU A 125 14.36 1.97 -0.07
C LEU A 125 13.50 3.09 -0.65
N MET A 126 12.32 3.31 -0.09
CA MET A 126 11.40 4.32 -0.61
C MET A 126 11.92 5.75 -0.36
N ALA A 127 12.69 5.96 0.70
CA ALA A 127 13.38 7.22 0.93
C ALA A 127 14.40 7.54 -0.18
N LYS A 128 14.91 6.50 -0.86
CA LYS A 128 15.83 6.63 -1.99
C LYS A 128 15.12 6.68 -3.35
N GLY A 129 13.81 6.74 -3.35
CA GLY A 129 13.03 6.83 -4.59
C GLY A 129 12.50 5.52 -5.14
N TRP A 130 12.67 4.41 -4.43
CA TRP A 130 12.06 3.13 -4.83
C TRP A 130 10.53 3.22 -4.71
N THR A 131 9.84 2.53 -5.60
CA THR A 131 8.37 2.57 -5.69
C THR A 131 7.78 1.17 -5.75
N ILE A 132 6.48 1.06 -5.47
CA ILE A 132 5.73 -0.19 -5.56
C ILE A 132 4.52 0.05 -6.47
N LYS A 133 4.36 -0.77 -7.51
CA LYS A 133 3.18 -0.69 -8.39
C LYS A 133 2.58 -2.06 -8.71
N ALA A 134 3.15 -3.14 -8.16
CA ALA A 134 2.68 -4.49 -8.44
C ALA A 134 2.99 -5.43 -7.27
N MET A 135 2.33 -6.59 -7.26
CA MET A 135 2.57 -7.65 -6.31
C MET A 135 2.96 -8.93 -7.06
N GLN A 136 3.72 -9.79 -6.38
CA GLN A 136 4.02 -11.13 -6.84
C GLN A 136 3.09 -12.11 -6.14
N ASP A 137 2.30 -12.85 -6.92
CA ASP A 137 1.40 -13.92 -6.44
C ASP A 137 0.43 -13.46 -5.33
N ARG A 138 0.19 -12.15 -5.22
CA ARG A 138 -0.64 -11.53 -4.19
C ARG A 138 -0.14 -11.76 -2.77
N THR A 139 1.13 -12.15 -2.62
CA THR A 139 1.74 -12.45 -1.32
C THR A 139 2.94 -11.56 -1.01
N HIS A 140 3.56 -10.98 -2.04
CA HIS A 140 4.75 -10.15 -1.92
C HIS A 140 4.55 -8.83 -2.64
N LEU A 141 5.06 -7.75 -2.04
CA LEU A 141 5.18 -6.46 -2.71
C LEU A 141 6.42 -6.48 -3.59
N LEU A 142 6.31 -5.98 -4.82
CA LEU A 142 7.45 -5.83 -5.71
C LEU A 142 7.93 -4.39 -5.65
N VAL A 143 9.11 -4.19 -5.04
CA VAL A 143 9.69 -2.86 -4.83
C VAL A 143 10.72 -2.62 -5.92
N GLU A 144 10.53 -1.57 -6.72
CA GLU A 144 11.37 -1.28 -7.87
C GLU A 144 12.32 -0.12 -7.60
N PRO A 145 13.58 -0.20 -8.13
CA PRO A 145 14.51 0.93 -8.00
C PRO A 145 14.03 2.12 -8.83
N PRO A 146 14.50 3.33 -8.49
CA PRO A 146 14.19 4.52 -9.29
C PRO A 146 14.78 4.38 -10.69
N LYS A 147 14.09 4.97 -11.65
CA LYS A 147 14.53 4.97 -13.05
C LYS A 147 15.65 5.97 -13.27
#